data_16b054e84c84137e83c26e21c7ff8f4b
#
_entry.id   16b054e84c84137e83c26e21c7ff8f4b
#
_cell.length_a   1.000
_cell.length_b   1.000
_cell.length_c   1.000
_cell.angle_alpha   90.00
_cell.angle_beta   90.00
_cell.angle_gamma   90.00
#
_symmetry.space_group_name_H-M   'P 1'
#
loop_
_entity.id
_entity.type
_entity.pdbx_description
1 polymer ?
#
loop_
_entity_poly.entity_id
_entity_poly.type
_entity_poly.pdbx_seq_one_letter_code
_entity_poly.pdbx_strand_id
1 'polypeptide(L)'
;MASFTSCDKDEVVVPPADLSNVLVVHASPNAPGVDLLVDDQKVNSSALVYPTNTGYLSVNAGTRNVKVNVAGTSTTVINANLPFLKDGNYSLFAVDSVSKISAILLSDDLTAPASGKAHVRFVHLSPDAPAVDVAVTGGGVVFNNISFKNGTSFTPLDAGTYNLEVRVAGTSTVALPLPGIALSAGKIYTVFAKGFLGGSGAQALGAEIIINK
;
A
#
# COMPACT_ATOMS: atom_id res chain seq x y z
N MET A 1 -39.67 -54.15 21.47
CA MET A 1 -38.86 -53.02 21.97
C MET A 1 -37.80 -52.75 20.94
N ALA A 2 -37.92 -51.67 20.19
CA ALA A 2 -36.90 -51.25 19.21
C ALA A 2 -36.14 -50.05 19.79
N SER A 3 -34.83 -50.25 20.06
CA SER A 3 -33.95 -49.21 20.56
C SER A 3 -33.46 -48.38 19.35
N PHE A 4 -33.82 -47.11 19.32
CA PHE A 4 -33.23 -46.13 18.39
C PHE A 4 -31.92 -45.62 18.99
N THR A 5 -30.80 -46.01 18.42
CA THR A 5 -29.48 -45.40 18.66
C THR A 5 -29.46 -44.05 17.92
N SER A 6 -29.53 -42.97 18.67
CA SER A 6 -29.25 -41.60 18.15
C SER A 6 -27.74 -41.55 17.81
N CYS A 7 -27.40 -41.34 16.55
CA CYS A 7 -26.04 -40.91 16.17
C CYS A 7 -25.96 -39.39 16.42
N ASP A 8 -25.38 -38.99 17.55
CA ASP A 8 -24.87 -37.63 17.74
C ASP A 8 -23.80 -37.41 16.68
N LYS A 9 -24.10 -36.56 15.68
CA LYS A 9 -23.08 -36.02 14.81
C LYS A 9 -22.34 -34.98 15.62
N ASP A 10 -21.13 -35.29 16.08
CA ASP A 10 -20.21 -34.30 16.59
C ASP A 10 -20.05 -33.22 15.52
N GLU A 11 -20.70 -32.09 15.71
CA GLU A 11 -20.53 -30.91 14.87
C GLU A 11 -19.13 -30.38 15.14
N VAL A 12 -18.21 -30.61 14.20
CA VAL A 12 -16.86 -30.06 14.28
C VAL A 12 -16.96 -28.54 14.18
N VAL A 13 -16.96 -27.88 15.33
CA VAL A 13 -16.86 -26.42 15.40
C VAL A 13 -15.48 -26.03 14.91
N VAL A 14 -15.39 -25.64 13.64
CA VAL A 14 -14.15 -25.06 13.09
C VAL A 14 -14.00 -23.67 13.69
N PRO A 15 -12.91 -23.39 14.44
CA PRO A 15 -12.70 -22.06 14.98
C PRO A 15 -12.64 -21.04 13.84
N PRO A 16 -13.10 -19.79 14.06
CA PRO A 16 -13.01 -18.74 13.04
C PRO A 16 -11.54 -18.56 12.61
N ALA A 17 -11.35 -18.40 11.31
CA ALA A 17 -10.02 -18.19 10.77
C ALA A 17 -9.41 -16.88 11.32
N ASP A 18 -8.13 -16.94 11.71
CA ASP A 18 -7.38 -15.73 12.04
C ASP A 18 -7.26 -14.85 10.79
N LEU A 19 -7.51 -13.56 10.93
CA LEU A 19 -7.55 -12.60 9.83
C LEU A 19 -6.42 -11.57 9.92
N SER A 20 -6.07 -11.04 8.76
CA SER A 20 -5.22 -9.87 8.56
C SER A 20 -5.91 -8.90 7.61
N ASN A 21 -5.50 -7.65 7.57
CA ASN A 21 -6.01 -6.64 6.66
C ASN A 21 -4.91 -6.23 5.68
N VAL A 22 -5.23 -6.24 4.39
CA VAL A 22 -4.27 -5.90 3.33
C VAL A 22 -4.88 -4.85 2.41
N LEU A 23 -4.25 -3.68 2.32
CA LEU A 23 -4.55 -2.64 1.36
C LEU A 23 -3.63 -2.84 0.16
N VAL A 24 -4.18 -2.99 -1.05
CA VAL A 24 -3.39 -3.20 -2.26
C VAL A 24 -3.42 -1.96 -3.13
N VAL A 25 -2.24 -1.52 -3.56
CA VAL A 25 -2.05 -0.32 -4.38
C VAL A 25 -1.45 -0.71 -5.73
N HIS A 26 -2.08 -0.27 -6.79
CA HIS A 26 -1.51 -0.38 -8.14
C HIS A 26 -0.62 0.84 -8.38
N ALA A 27 0.70 0.68 -8.22
CA ALA A 27 1.68 1.74 -8.39
C ALA A 27 2.65 1.52 -9.56
N SER A 28 2.33 0.60 -10.48
CA SER A 28 3.07 0.37 -11.73
C SER A 28 2.53 1.30 -12.82
N PRO A 29 3.30 2.34 -13.26
CA PRO A 29 2.72 3.46 -14.02
C PRO A 29 2.21 3.09 -15.41
N ASN A 30 2.80 2.09 -16.06
CA ASN A 30 2.47 1.68 -17.43
C ASN A 30 1.89 0.24 -17.52
N ALA A 31 1.54 -0.37 -16.38
CA ALA A 31 0.87 -1.66 -16.40
C ALA A 31 -0.64 -1.47 -16.60
N PRO A 32 -1.31 -2.44 -17.24
CA PRO A 32 -2.77 -2.44 -17.38
C PRO A 32 -3.44 -2.64 -16.01
N GLY A 33 -4.77 -2.46 -15.96
CA GLY A 33 -5.55 -2.82 -14.78
C GLY A 33 -5.34 -4.28 -14.39
N VAL A 34 -5.42 -4.59 -13.09
CA VAL A 34 -5.08 -5.91 -12.56
C VAL A 34 -6.20 -6.49 -11.70
N ASP A 35 -6.23 -7.82 -11.66
CA ASP A 35 -7.00 -8.64 -10.73
C ASP A 35 -6.08 -9.20 -9.65
N LEU A 36 -6.50 -9.09 -8.40
CA LEU A 36 -5.78 -9.60 -7.24
C LEU A 36 -6.38 -10.95 -6.83
N LEU A 37 -5.53 -11.95 -6.65
CA LEU A 37 -5.93 -13.25 -6.13
C LEU A 37 -5.13 -13.56 -4.85
N VAL A 38 -5.81 -14.15 -3.88
CA VAL A 38 -5.20 -14.72 -2.67
C VAL A 38 -5.60 -16.19 -2.63
N ASP A 39 -4.61 -17.09 -2.58
CA ASP A 39 -4.82 -18.54 -2.66
C ASP A 39 -5.74 -18.93 -3.84
N ASP A 40 -5.47 -18.36 -5.02
CA ASP A 40 -6.21 -18.52 -6.27
C ASP A 40 -7.67 -17.99 -6.27
N GLN A 41 -8.11 -17.34 -5.20
CA GLN A 41 -9.42 -16.70 -5.13
C GLN A 41 -9.29 -15.21 -5.44
N LYS A 42 -10.06 -14.71 -6.42
CA LYS A 42 -10.11 -13.28 -6.73
C LYS A 42 -10.76 -12.52 -5.58
N VAL A 43 -10.08 -11.47 -5.08
CA VAL A 43 -10.49 -10.69 -3.91
C VAL A 43 -10.93 -9.25 -4.22
N ASN A 44 -10.65 -8.74 -5.42
CA ASN A 44 -11.16 -7.44 -5.87
C ASN A 44 -12.38 -7.61 -6.78
N SER A 45 -13.42 -6.79 -6.56
CA SER A 45 -14.68 -6.85 -7.33
C SER A 45 -14.56 -6.25 -8.74
N SER A 46 -13.66 -5.30 -8.93
CA SER A 46 -13.36 -4.63 -10.21
C SER A 46 -11.86 -4.54 -10.42
N ALA A 47 -11.43 -4.42 -11.67
CA ALA A 47 -10.00 -4.25 -11.98
C ALA A 47 -9.40 -3.08 -11.20
N LEU A 48 -8.28 -3.34 -10.52
CA LEU A 48 -7.51 -2.30 -9.86
C LEU A 48 -6.65 -1.59 -10.91
N VAL A 49 -6.86 -0.28 -11.07
CA VAL A 49 -6.17 0.54 -12.09
C VAL A 49 -5.15 1.47 -11.44
N TYR A 50 -4.10 1.78 -12.16
CA TYR A 50 -3.10 2.77 -11.72
C TYR A 50 -3.72 4.18 -11.67
N PRO A 51 -3.47 5.00 -10.63
CA PRO A 51 -2.75 4.74 -9.37
C PRO A 51 -3.70 4.54 -8.16
N THR A 52 -4.67 3.64 -8.24
CA THR A 52 -5.69 3.43 -7.21
C THR A 52 -5.34 2.32 -6.20
N ASN A 53 -6.16 2.18 -5.16
CA ASN A 53 -6.03 1.15 -4.14
C ASN A 53 -7.40 0.49 -3.85
N THR A 54 -7.35 -0.66 -3.16
CA THR A 54 -8.55 -1.44 -2.82
C THR A 54 -9.25 -1.00 -1.53
N GLY A 55 -8.61 -0.14 -0.71
CA GLY A 55 -8.91 -0.12 0.71
C GLY A 55 -8.40 -1.40 1.39
N TYR A 56 -8.65 -1.54 2.70
CA TYR A 56 -8.26 -2.75 3.42
C TYR A 56 -9.23 -3.89 3.13
N LEU A 57 -8.67 -5.01 2.63
CA LEU A 57 -9.34 -6.28 2.41
C LEU A 57 -8.96 -7.24 3.54
N SER A 58 -9.93 -7.97 4.09
CA SER A 58 -9.64 -9.03 5.05
C SER A 58 -9.18 -10.29 4.32
N VAL A 59 -8.05 -10.84 4.73
CA VAL A 59 -7.46 -12.07 4.23
C VAL A 59 -7.13 -13.01 5.40
N ASN A 60 -7.08 -14.31 5.16
CA ASN A 60 -6.65 -15.25 6.19
C ASN A 60 -5.19 -14.99 6.57
N ALA A 61 -4.88 -15.04 7.87
CA ALA A 61 -3.51 -14.97 8.36
C ALA A 61 -2.69 -16.22 7.95
N GLY A 62 -1.38 -16.14 8.10
CA GLY A 62 -0.40 -17.14 7.68
C GLY A 62 0.30 -16.74 6.38
N THR A 63 1.10 -17.64 5.83
CA THR A 63 1.71 -17.44 4.51
C THR A 63 0.65 -17.70 3.44
N ARG A 64 0.37 -16.69 2.61
CA ARG A 64 -0.62 -16.76 1.52
C ARG A 64 0.03 -16.58 0.17
N ASN A 65 -0.42 -17.33 -0.80
CA ASN A 65 -0.02 -17.11 -2.19
C ASN A 65 -0.82 -15.93 -2.75
N VAL A 66 -0.12 -14.83 -3.07
CA VAL A 66 -0.72 -13.64 -3.67
C VAL A 66 -0.31 -13.58 -5.13
N LYS A 67 -1.31 -13.52 -6.02
CA LYS A 67 -1.11 -13.33 -7.45
C LYS A 67 -1.75 -12.04 -7.91
N VAL A 68 -1.09 -11.38 -8.84
CA VAL A 68 -1.61 -10.24 -9.58
C VAL A 68 -1.68 -10.65 -11.04
N ASN A 69 -2.88 -10.69 -11.59
CA ASN A 69 -3.12 -11.03 -12.99
C ASN A 69 -3.49 -9.77 -13.79
N VAL A 70 -3.19 -9.76 -15.07
CA VAL A 70 -3.79 -8.77 -15.99
C VAL A 70 -5.30 -8.94 -15.95
N ALA A 71 -6.02 -7.85 -15.74
CA ALA A 71 -7.47 -7.89 -15.49
C ALA A 71 -8.23 -8.62 -16.60
N GLY A 72 -9.13 -9.50 -16.18
CA GLY A 72 -9.95 -10.30 -17.09
C GLY A 72 -9.19 -11.42 -17.81
N THR A 73 -7.94 -11.72 -17.42
CA THR A 73 -7.13 -12.80 -18.00
C THR A 73 -6.53 -13.70 -16.92
N SER A 74 -5.93 -14.82 -17.34
CA SER A 74 -5.12 -15.68 -16.46
C SER A 74 -3.62 -15.35 -16.47
N THR A 75 -3.22 -14.27 -17.15
CA THR A 75 -1.81 -13.88 -17.25
C THR A 75 -1.34 -13.29 -15.92
N THR A 76 -0.53 -14.05 -15.18
CA THR A 76 0.03 -13.63 -13.89
C THR A 76 1.28 -12.78 -14.12
N VAL A 77 1.30 -11.58 -13.55
CA VAL A 77 2.44 -10.64 -13.59
C VAL A 77 3.20 -10.57 -12.27
N ILE A 78 2.55 -10.92 -11.15
CA ILE A 78 3.19 -11.09 -9.83
C ILE A 78 2.68 -12.38 -9.22
N ASN A 79 3.58 -13.19 -8.66
CA ASN A 79 3.26 -14.38 -7.87
C ASN A 79 4.23 -14.45 -6.70
N ALA A 80 3.72 -14.29 -5.47
CA ALA A 80 4.54 -14.23 -4.27
C ALA A 80 3.84 -14.90 -3.09
N ASN A 81 4.61 -15.59 -2.25
CA ASN A 81 4.13 -16.05 -0.95
C ASN A 81 4.45 -14.99 0.10
N LEU A 82 3.41 -14.40 0.68
CA LEU A 82 3.52 -13.29 1.62
C LEU A 82 3.04 -13.69 3.01
N PRO A 83 3.77 -13.31 4.08
CA PRO A 83 3.38 -13.60 5.45
C PRO A 83 2.40 -12.53 5.95
N PHE A 84 1.22 -12.96 6.41
CA PHE A 84 0.23 -12.12 7.06
C PHE A 84 0.05 -12.59 8.50
N LEU A 85 0.47 -11.80 9.48
CA LEU A 85 0.28 -12.12 10.89
C LEU A 85 -1.18 -11.88 11.28
N LYS A 86 -1.69 -12.66 12.23
CA LYS A 86 -2.99 -12.43 12.83
C LYS A 86 -3.12 -10.97 13.32
N ASP A 87 -4.27 -10.35 13.03
CA ASP A 87 -4.58 -8.95 13.36
C ASP A 87 -3.61 -7.92 12.75
N GLY A 88 -2.69 -8.38 11.86
CA GLY A 88 -1.76 -7.51 11.14
C GLY A 88 -2.44 -6.66 10.08
N ASN A 89 -1.92 -5.46 9.85
CA ASN A 89 -2.34 -4.58 8.78
C ASN A 89 -1.16 -4.34 7.84
N TYR A 90 -1.42 -4.36 6.54
CA TYR A 90 -0.37 -4.29 5.52
C TYR A 90 -0.79 -3.45 4.34
N SER A 91 0.19 -2.77 3.72
CA SER A 91 0.06 -2.19 2.39
C SER A 91 0.94 -2.97 1.41
N LEU A 92 0.31 -3.54 0.39
CA LEU A 92 0.93 -4.26 -0.71
C LEU A 92 0.92 -3.37 -1.96
N PHE A 93 2.09 -3.04 -2.49
CA PHE A 93 2.21 -2.22 -3.68
C PHE A 93 2.69 -3.06 -4.86
N ALA A 94 1.96 -3.04 -5.98
CA ALA A 94 2.46 -3.51 -7.27
C ALA A 94 3.22 -2.35 -7.93
N VAL A 95 4.53 -2.51 -8.11
CA VAL A 95 5.45 -1.42 -8.43
C VAL A 95 6.34 -1.71 -9.63
N ASP A 96 7.07 -0.69 -10.09
CA ASP A 96 7.99 -0.72 -11.23
C ASP A 96 7.25 -0.63 -12.60
N SER A 97 8.02 -0.59 -13.68
CA SER A 97 7.48 -0.69 -15.04
C SER A 97 6.88 -2.09 -15.28
N VAL A 98 5.94 -2.20 -16.20
CA VAL A 98 5.24 -3.47 -16.50
C VAL A 98 6.19 -4.62 -16.80
N SER A 99 7.33 -4.36 -17.46
CA SER A 99 8.34 -5.38 -17.78
C SER A 99 9.18 -5.87 -16.58
N LYS A 100 9.13 -5.14 -15.45
CA LYS A 100 9.86 -5.42 -14.21
C LYS A 100 8.95 -5.42 -13.00
N ILE A 101 7.63 -5.51 -13.23
CA ILE A 101 6.65 -5.39 -12.17
C ILE A 101 6.93 -6.36 -11.02
N SER A 102 6.83 -5.87 -9.81
CA SER A 102 7.09 -6.62 -8.59
C SER A 102 6.20 -6.12 -7.45
N ALA A 103 6.18 -6.87 -6.36
CA ALA A 103 5.44 -6.46 -5.16
C ALA A 103 6.39 -6.02 -4.05
N ILE A 104 5.98 -5.02 -3.28
CA ILE A 104 6.55 -4.71 -1.98
C ILE A 104 5.45 -4.75 -0.93
N LEU A 105 5.75 -5.34 0.23
CA LEU A 105 4.83 -5.45 1.36
C LEU A 105 5.37 -4.62 2.52
N LEU A 106 4.57 -3.70 3.04
CA LEU A 106 4.89 -2.89 4.21
C LEU A 106 3.88 -3.18 5.31
N SER A 107 4.35 -3.33 6.55
CA SER A 107 3.47 -3.40 7.72
C SER A 107 2.92 -2.03 8.04
N ASP A 108 1.65 -1.96 8.41
CA ASP A 108 0.95 -0.74 8.76
C ASP A 108 0.68 -0.70 10.26
N ASP A 109 1.39 0.16 10.97
CA ASP A 109 1.04 0.50 12.35
C ASP A 109 -0.13 1.50 12.34
N LEU A 110 -1.33 0.99 12.62
CA LEU A 110 -2.55 1.78 12.68
C LEU A 110 -2.90 2.22 14.11
N THR A 111 -1.92 2.23 15.03
CA THR A 111 -2.08 2.82 16.36
C THR A 111 -2.48 4.28 16.23
N ALA A 112 -3.50 4.67 16.98
CA ALA A 112 -4.04 6.02 16.89
C ALA A 112 -2.97 7.07 17.24
N PRO A 113 -2.81 8.13 16.41
CA PRO A 113 -1.93 9.24 16.74
C PRO A 113 -2.30 9.92 18.05
N ALA A 114 -1.31 10.51 18.73
CA ALA A 114 -1.55 11.36 19.89
C ALA A 114 -2.47 12.56 19.53
N SER A 115 -3.11 13.14 20.54
CA SER A 115 -3.99 14.30 20.34
C SER A 115 -3.29 15.43 19.58
N GLY A 116 -3.97 15.97 18.56
CA GLY A 116 -3.43 17.02 17.69
C GLY A 116 -2.44 16.53 16.63
N LYS A 117 -2.09 15.24 16.59
CA LYS A 117 -1.15 14.66 15.62
C LYS A 117 -1.87 13.85 14.54
N ALA A 118 -1.20 13.75 13.40
CA ALA A 118 -1.42 12.75 12.35
C ALA A 118 -0.16 11.89 12.23
N HIS A 119 -0.29 10.64 11.77
CA HIS A 119 0.86 9.83 11.40
C HIS A 119 1.02 9.85 9.88
N VAL A 120 2.23 10.05 9.40
CA VAL A 120 2.54 10.09 7.97
C VAL A 120 3.75 9.22 7.68
N ARG A 121 3.70 8.42 6.62
CA ARG A 121 4.87 7.80 6.01
C ARG A 121 4.99 8.20 4.55
N PHE A 122 6.19 8.11 4.02
CA PHE A 122 6.47 8.30 2.61
C PHE A 122 6.99 7.00 1.98
N VAL A 123 6.54 6.69 0.74
CA VAL A 123 7.00 5.53 -0.03
C VAL A 123 7.45 6.00 -1.40
N HIS A 124 8.64 5.59 -1.83
CA HIS A 124 9.19 5.97 -3.13
C HIS A 124 8.89 4.90 -4.18
N LEU A 125 7.93 5.17 -5.09
CA LEU A 125 7.46 4.22 -6.10
C LEU A 125 7.65 4.72 -7.55
N SER A 126 8.46 5.77 -7.77
CA SER A 126 8.84 6.23 -9.11
C SER A 126 10.08 5.45 -9.58
N PRO A 127 9.98 4.61 -10.65
CA PRO A 127 11.00 3.61 -10.96
C PRO A 127 12.32 4.18 -11.48
N ASP A 128 12.29 5.36 -12.07
CA ASP A 128 13.42 6.02 -12.74
C ASP A 128 13.91 7.30 -12.04
N ALA A 129 13.26 7.67 -10.93
CA ALA A 129 13.70 8.79 -10.12
C ALA A 129 14.83 8.36 -9.16
N PRO A 130 15.80 9.25 -8.88
CA PRO A 130 16.85 8.98 -7.89
C PRO A 130 16.27 8.90 -6.48
N ALA A 131 17.12 8.56 -5.49
CA ALA A 131 16.74 8.68 -4.09
C ALA A 131 16.31 10.11 -3.77
N VAL A 132 15.33 10.24 -2.86
CA VAL A 132 14.68 11.52 -2.58
C VAL A 132 14.66 11.86 -1.09
N ASP A 133 14.60 13.16 -0.81
CA ASP A 133 14.24 13.72 0.48
C ASP A 133 12.83 14.32 0.38
N VAL A 134 12.04 14.23 1.44
CA VAL A 134 10.77 14.96 1.57
C VAL A 134 10.95 16.04 2.61
N ALA A 135 10.70 17.29 2.24
CA ALA A 135 10.88 18.44 3.08
C ALA A 135 9.63 19.34 3.15
N VAL A 136 9.53 20.13 4.19
CA VAL A 136 8.58 21.26 4.23
C VAL A 136 9.17 22.37 3.36
N THR A 137 8.38 22.95 2.48
CA THR A 137 8.80 24.09 1.62
C THR A 137 9.33 25.24 2.48
N GLY A 138 10.57 25.64 2.28
CA GLY A 138 11.24 26.64 3.11
C GLY A 138 11.63 26.15 4.51
N GLY A 139 11.43 24.87 4.82
CA GLY A 139 11.70 24.26 6.12
C GLY A 139 12.66 23.06 6.05
N GLY A 140 12.67 22.28 7.13
CA GLY A 140 13.53 21.12 7.28
C GLY A 140 13.05 19.88 6.51
N VAL A 141 13.96 18.91 6.37
CA VAL A 141 13.69 17.58 5.82
C VAL A 141 12.90 16.77 6.86
N VAL A 142 11.78 16.17 6.43
CA VAL A 142 10.93 15.28 7.22
C VAL A 142 11.36 13.82 7.04
N PHE A 143 11.60 13.43 5.80
CA PHE A 143 12.09 12.10 5.45
C PHE A 143 13.29 12.24 4.52
N ASN A 144 14.38 11.53 4.80
CA ASN A 144 15.64 11.68 4.06
C ASN A 144 16.06 10.40 3.36
N ASN A 145 16.67 10.56 2.21
CA ASN A 145 17.35 9.51 1.45
C ASN A 145 16.52 8.25 1.20
N ILE A 146 15.30 8.43 0.71
CA ILE A 146 14.41 7.30 0.39
C ILE A 146 14.66 6.88 -1.06
N SER A 147 15.19 5.66 -1.24
CA SER A 147 15.41 5.05 -2.54
C SER A 147 14.16 4.37 -3.07
N PHE A 148 14.11 4.15 -4.38
CA PHE A 148 13.03 3.40 -5.03
C PHE A 148 12.74 2.05 -4.33
N LYS A 149 11.45 1.72 -4.19
CA LYS A 149 10.91 0.54 -3.45
C LYS A 149 11.06 0.60 -1.93
N ASN A 150 11.56 1.70 -1.37
CA ASN A 150 11.63 1.88 0.07
C ASN A 150 10.53 2.81 0.59
N GLY A 151 10.11 2.53 1.81
CA GLY A 151 9.18 3.36 2.59
C GLY A 151 9.73 3.68 3.96
N THR A 152 9.26 4.77 4.55
CA THR A 152 9.59 5.15 5.92
C THR A 152 8.63 4.48 6.91
N SER A 153 8.96 4.51 8.19
CA SER A 153 7.97 4.29 9.25
C SER A 153 6.99 5.45 9.30
N PHE A 154 5.81 5.22 9.91
CA PHE A 154 4.88 6.29 10.23
C PHE A 154 5.48 7.23 11.26
N THR A 155 5.50 8.53 10.96
CA THR A 155 6.07 9.59 11.79
C THR A 155 4.97 10.54 12.23
N PRO A 156 4.89 10.92 13.51
CA PRO A 156 3.91 11.87 14.00
C PRO A 156 4.23 13.29 13.51
N LEU A 157 3.27 13.92 12.86
CA LEU A 157 3.29 15.34 12.48
C LEU A 157 2.11 16.06 13.12
N ASP A 158 2.21 17.37 13.34
CA ASP A 158 1.08 18.17 13.79
C ASP A 158 -0.03 18.15 12.73
N ALA A 159 -1.29 18.15 13.16
CA ALA A 159 -2.39 18.35 12.23
C ALA A 159 -2.32 19.75 11.63
N GLY A 160 -2.59 19.88 10.34
CA GLY A 160 -2.49 21.15 9.62
C GLY A 160 -2.33 20.96 8.13
N THR A 161 -2.15 22.05 7.42
CA THR A 161 -1.89 22.03 5.97
C THR A 161 -0.42 22.31 5.72
N TYR A 162 0.23 21.43 4.97
CA TYR A 162 1.64 21.51 4.65
C TYR A 162 1.85 21.77 3.16
N ASN A 163 2.81 22.63 2.85
CA ASN A 163 3.43 22.64 1.53
C ASN A 163 4.71 21.81 1.64
N LEU A 164 4.67 20.63 1.07
CA LEU A 164 5.81 19.72 1.02
C LEU A 164 6.48 19.78 -0.34
N GLU A 165 7.69 19.28 -0.41
CA GLU A 165 8.42 19.08 -1.66
C GLU A 165 9.27 17.84 -1.59
N VAL A 166 9.31 17.12 -2.71
CA VAL A 166 10.23 15.99 -2.92
C VAL A 166 11.46 16.55 -3.61
N ARG A 167 12.62 16.42 -2.96
CA ARG A 167 13.93 16.87 -3.45
C ARG A 167 14.78 15.69 -3.87
N VAL A 168 15.72 15.90 -4.77
CA VAL A 168 16.80 14.93 -4.99
C VAL A 168 17.62 14.80 -3.70
N ALA A 169 17.83 13.58 -3.22
CA ALA A 169 18.43 13.32 -1.90
C ALA A 169 19.77 14.07 -1.72
N GLY A 170 19.93 14.71 -0.56
CA GLY A 170 21.12 15.47 -0.20
C GLY A 170 21.28 16.80 -0.93
N THR A 171 20.26 17.25 -1.67
CA THR A 171 20.30 18.52 -2.42
C THR A 171 19.07 19.41 -2.12
N SER A 172 19.10 20.65 -2.58
CA SER A 172 17.94 21.54 -2.57
C SER A 172 17.10 21.48 -3.87
N THR A 173 17.45 20.60 -4.81
CA THR A 173 16.78 20.49 -6.11
C THR A 173 15.40 19.86 -5.93
N VAL A 174 14.34 20.64 -6.13
CA VAL A 174 12.96 20.17 -6.05
C VAL A 174 12.59 19.41 -7.31
N ALA A 175 12.32 18.12 -7.17
CA ALA A 175 11.82 17.26 -8.24
C ALA A 175 10.29 17.31 -8.36
N LEU A 176 9.57 17.46 -7.23
CA LEU A 176 8.11 17.49 -7.20
C LEU A 176 7.62 18.38 -6.05
N PRO A 177 6.94 19.49 -6.34
CA PRO A 177 6.23 20.25 -5.32
C PRO A 177 4.90 19.57 -4.94
N LEU A 178 4.56 19.56 -3.65
CA LEU A 178 3.36 18.98 -3.08
C LEU A 178 2.64 20.02 -2.22
N PRO A 179 1.96 21.00 -2.83
CA PRO A 179 1.28 22.05 -2.09
C PRO A 179 -0.02 21.55 -1.46
N GLY A 180 -0.39 22.12 -0.32
CA GLY A 180 -1.72 21.99 0.27
C GLY A 180 -2.02 20.60 0.84
N ILE A 181 -1.05 19.84 1.31
CA ILE A 181 -1.26 18.54 1.95
C ILE A 181 -1.93 18.72 3.29
N ALA A 182 -3.22 18.39 3.38
CA ALA A 182 -4.01 18.52 4.60
C ALA A 182 -3.89 17.24 5.46
N LEU A 183 -3.38 17.40 6.68
CA LEU A 183 -3.25 16.34 7.68
C LEU A 183 -4.22 16.61 8.83
N SER A 184 -5.22 15.74 8.99
CA SER A 184 -6.21 15.83 10.08
C SER A 184 -5.73 15.08 11.31
N ALA A 185 -6.00 15.62 12.51
CA ALA A 185 -5.69 14.95 13.77
C ALA A 185 -6.36 13.57 13.85
N GLY A 186 -5.61 12.59 14.39
CA GLY A 186 -6.06 11.22 14.56
C GLY A 186 -6.02 10.38 13.28
N LYS A 187 -5.63 10.93 12.13
CA LYS A 187 -5.53 10.22 10.86
C LYS A 187 -4.13 9.70 10.60
N ILE A 188 -4.06 8.63 9.79
CA ILE A 188 -2.83 7.96 9.38
C ILE A 188 -2.76 7.96 7.85
N TYR A 189 -1.64 8.45 7.30
CA TYR A 189 -1.49 8.69 5.88
C TYR A 189 -0.27 7.99 5.31
N THR A 190 -0.42 7.43 4.13
CA THR A 190 0.70 7.04 3.25
C THR A 190 0.73 7.99 2.07
N VAL A 191 1.82 8.76 1.94
CA VAL A 191 2.13 9.53 0.74
C VAL A 191 3.11 8.73 -0.08
N PHE A 192 2.89 8.59 -1.38
CA PHE A 192 3.85 7.90 -2.23
C PHE A 192 4.14 8.65 -3.52
N ALA A 193 5.43 8.72 -3.89
CA ALA A 193 5.84 9.20 -5.19
C ALA A 193 5.52 8.14 -6.24
N LYS A 194 4.97 8.55 -7.38
CA LYS A 194 4.55 7.68 -8.49
C LYS A 194 4.99 8.21 -9.84
N GLY A 195 4.81 7.40 -10.87
CA GLY A 195 5.07 7.79 -12.25
C GLY A 195 6.55 7.76 -12.62
N PHE A 196 6.84 8.21 -13.83
CA PHE A 196 8.19 8.30 -14.37
C PHE A 196 8.68 9.76 -14.36
N LEU A 197 9.98 9.96 -14.15
CA LEU A 197 10.59 11.29 -14.10
C LEU A 197 10.36 12.09 -15.39
N GLY A 198 10.46 11.41 -16.55
CA GLY A 198 10.16 11.98 -17.87
C GLY A 198 8.79 11.59 -18.41
N GLY A 199 7.86 11.08 -17.56
CA GLY A 199 6.55 10.63 -17.96
C GLY A 199 5.59 11.76 -18.30
N SER A 200 4.48 11.43 -18.96
CA SER A 200 3.41 12.37 -19.31
C SER A 200 2.03 11.85 -18.90
N GLY A 201 1.06 12.75 -18.77
CA GLY A 201 -0.30 12.41 -18.37
C GLY A 201 -0.35 11.69 -17.04
N ALA A 202 -1.09 10.59 -16.94
CA ALA A 202 -1.21 9.81 -15.71
C ALA A 202 0.12 9.17 -15.26
N GLN A 203 1.07 8.96 -16.20
CA GLN A 203 2.37 8.36 -15.94
C GLN A 203 3.45 9.39 -15.55
N ALA A 204 3.14 10.69 -15.54
CA ALA A 204 4.07 11.72 -15.09
C ALA A 204 4.43 11.54 -13.62
N LEU A 205 5.66 11.95 -13.26
CA LEU A 205 6.06 12.04 -11.86
C LEU A 205 5.04 12.85 -11.06
N GLY A 206 4.59 12.29 -9.96
CA GLY A 206 3.59 12.87 -9.10
C GLY A 206 3.58 12.17 -7.74
N ALA A 207 2.61 12.51 -6.92
CA ALA A 207 2.37 11.80 -5.67
C ALA A 207 0.88 11.55 -5.46
N GLU A 208 0.59 10.51 -4.70
CA GLU A 208 -0.75 10.18 -4.21
C GLU A 208 -0.73 10.08 -2.69
N ILE A 209 -1.90 10.29 -2.08
CA ILE A 209 -2.10 10.16 -0.65
C ILE A 209 -3.18 9.12 -0.37
N ILE A 210 -2.89 8.20 0.54
CA ILE A 210 -3.83 7.21 1.04
C ILE A 210 -4.12 7.52 2.49
N ILE A 211 -5.38 7.49 2.88
CA ILE A 211 -5.80 7.52 4.27
C ILE A 211 -5.87 6.07 4.75
N ASN A 212 -4.92 5.66 5.59
CA ASN A 212 -4.87 4.31 6.15
C ASN A 212 -5.86 4.15 7.33
N LYS A 213 -6.17 5.26 8.02
CA LYS A 213 -7.14 5.25 9.14
C LYS A 213 -7.74 6.64 9.38
#